data_a48f9ee1d96d8e3ce0870960b93a1273
#
_entry.id   a48f9ee1d96d8e3ce0870960b93a1273
#
_cell.length_a   1.000
_cell.length_b   1.000
_cell.length_c   1.000
_cell.angle_alpha   90.00
_cell.angle_beta   90.00
_cell.angle_gamma   90.00
#
_symmetry.space_group_name_H-M   'P 1'
#
loop_
_entity.id
_entity.type
_entity.pdbx_description
1 polymer ?
#
loop_
_entity_poly.entity_id
_entity_poly.type
_entity_poly.pdbx_seq_one_letter_code
_entity_poly.pdbx_strand_id
1 'polypeptide(L)'
;KSSKPIFYTGGGVINSGPEASKLLRELVELTGFPITSTLQGLGAYPGDDPQFLGMLGMHGTYEANNAMHDCDLMINIGARFDDRITGKIDEFSPKSKKIHVDIDPSSVGKNVKVDLAVISDVTELLKILIKKFKGENKDFVKSNKQKTAKWWSQIEKWREKKSLNFVNSEKTIKPQHAVQRLYELTKDKDTFITTEVGQHQMWAAQHYKFNKPNRWMTSGGLGTMGFGLPAAVGVQVAQPGKLVIDIAGEASVLMTIQEMSTAIQYR
;
A
#
# COMPACT_ATOMS: atom_id res chain seq x y z
N LYS A 1 1.31 -3.44 25.65
CA LYS A 1 0.79 -2.12 26.15
C LYS A 1 1.37 -1.01 25.27
N SER A 2 0.88 -0.89 24.03
CA SER A 2 1.30 0.14 23.08
C SER A 2 0.33 1.32 23.13
N SER A 3 0.82 2.53 22.88
CA SER A 3 0.04 3.75 22.75
C SER A 3 0.08 4.36 21.35
N LYS A 4 1.07 3.96 20.55
CA LYS A 4 1.32 4.43 19.17
C LYS A 4 1.52 3.26 18.20
N PRO A 5 0.55 2.32 18.11
CA PRO A 5 0.66 1.19 17.20
C PRO A 5 0.46 1.63 15.75
N ILE A 6 1.07 0.87 14.81
CA ILE A 6 0.82 1.01 13.37
C ILE A 6 0.88 -0.36 12.70
N PHE A 7 -0.03 -0.59 11.74
CA PHE A 7 0.12 -1.67 10.77
C PHE A 7 0.95 -1.19 9.58
N TYR A 8 1.87 -2.03 9.18
CA TYR A 8 2.68 -1.85 7.98
C TYR A 8 2.50 -3.05 7.08
N THR A 9 1.95 -2.86 5.88
CA THR A 9 1.57 -3.96 5.00
C THR A 9 2.30 -3.92 3.68
N GLY A 10 2.53 -5.09 3.12
CA GLY A 10 3.19 -5.26 1.84
C GLY A 10 2.46 -6.19 0.88
N GLY A 11 3.11 -6.51 -0.23
CA GLY A 11 2.58 -7.40 -1.26
C GLY A 11 2.24 -8.81 -0.77
N GLY A 12 2.84 -9.26 0.35
CA GLY A 12 2.54 -10.55 0.95
C GLY A 12 1.08 -10.71 1.36
N VAL A 13 0.38 -9.62 1.73
CA VAL A 13 -1.07 -9.66 1.99
C VAL A 13 -1.85 -10.00 0.72
N ILE A 14 -1.50 -9.36 -0.41
CA ILE A 14 -2.16 -9.60 -1.70
C ILE A 14 -1.88 -11.02 -2.19
N ASN A 15 -0.63 -11.48 -2.04
CA ASN A 15 -0.19 -12.81 -2.46
C ASN A 15 -0.84 -13.95 -1.66
N SER A 16 -1.24 -13.70 -0.42
CA SER A 16 -2.04 -14.64 0.39
C SER A 16 -3.49 -14.80 -0.09
N GLY A 17 -3.90 -14.03 -1.10
CA GLY A 17 -5.20 -14.13 -1.73
C GLY A 17 -6.25 -13.13 -1.22
N PRO A 18 -7.43 -13.09 -1.86
CA PRO A 18 -8.44 -12.07 -1.60
C PRO A 18 -9.05 -12.14 -0.20
N GLU A 19 -9.00 -13.29 0.47
CA GLU A 19 -9.45 -13.46 1.84
C GLU A 19 -8.55 -12.69 2.82
N ALA A 20 -7.24 -12.67 2.59
CA ALA A 20 -6.28 -11.94 3.43
C ALA A 20 -6.60 -10.44 3.51
N SER A 21 -6.94 -9.81 2.40
CA SER A 21 -7.31 -8.37 2.38
C SER A 21 -8.61 -8.10 3.15
N LYS A 22 -9.59 -9.00 3.10
CA LYS A 22 -10.83 -8.89 3.90
C LYS A 22 -10.55 -9.01 5.39
N LEU A 23 -9.75 -10.00 5.78
CA LEU A 23 -9.35 -10.22 7.16
C LEU A 23 -8.46 -9.09 7.69
N LEU A 24 -7.57 -8.54 6.86
CA LEU A 24 -6.78 -7.36 7.23
C LEU A 24 -7.69 -6.17 7.55
N ARG A 25 -8.69 -5.89 6.69
CA ARG A 25 -9.68 -4.85 6.94
C ARG A 25 -10.38 -5.05 8.27
N GLU A 26 -10.88 -6.25 8.53
CA GLU A 26 -11.54 -6.60 9.78
C GLU A 26 -10.63 -6.39 10.99
N LEU A 27 -9.36 -6.80 10.92
CA LEU A 27 -8.40 -6.60 12.01
C LEU A 27 -8.13 -5.11 12.27
N VAL A 28 -7.97 -4.31 11.22
CA VAL A 28 -7.74 -2.86 11.34
C VAL A 28 -8.95 -2.17 11.94
N GLU A 29 -10.16 -2.49 11.50
CA GLU A 29 -11.43 -2.00 12.08
C GLU A 29 -11.58 -2.38 13.56
N LEU A 30 -11.30 -3.65 13.92
CA LEU A 30 -11.36 -4.15 15.30
C LEU A 30 -10.36 -3.45 16.22
N THR A 31 -9.17 -3.16 15.74
CA THR A 31 -8.11 -2.56 16.56
C THR A 31 -8.18 -1.04 16.61
N GLY A 32 -8.70 -0.40 15.57
CA GLY A 32 -8.70 1.05 15.40
C GLY A 32 -7.31 1.63 15.16
N PHE A 33 -6.33 0.81 14.77
CA PHE A 33 -4.95 1.26 14.53
C PHE A 33 -4.81 1.88 13.14
N PRO A 34 -3.92 2.86 12.97
CA PRO A 34 -3.54 3.35 11.64
C PRO A 34 -2.82 2.27 10.85
N ILE A 35 -2.96 2.35 9.54
CA ILE A 35 -2.32 1.43 8.59
C ILE A 35 -1.64 2.18 7.46
N THR A 36 -0.48 1.71 7.04
CA THR A 36 0.26 2.16 5.87
C THR A 36 0.71 0.98 5.02
N SER A 37 1.08 1.24 3.78
CA SER A 37 1.43 0.18 2.83
C SER A 37 2.68 0.50 2.03
N THR A 38 3.37 -0.55 1.60
CA THR A 38 4.38 -0.44 0.53
C THR A 38 3.73 -0.18 -0.82
N LEU A 39 4.55 0.18 -1.82
CA LEU A 39 4.12 0.28 -3.21
C LEU A 39 3.40 -1.00 -3.69
N GLN A 40 3.97 -2.17 -3.42
CA GLN A 40 3.40 -3.47 -3.82
C GLN A 40 2.22 -3.93 -2.96
N GLY A 41 1.97 -3.28 -1.83
CA GLY A 41 0.84 -3.57 -0.95
C GLY A 41 -0.39 -2.70 -1.22
N LEU A 42 -0.33 -1.75 -2.17
CA LEU A 42 -1.47 -0.91 -2.50
C LEU A 42 -2.67 -1.74 -2.95
N GLY A 43 -3.84 -1.46 -2.38
CA GLY A 43 -5.05 -2.24 -2.59
C GLY A 43 -5.25 -3.41 -1.62
N ALA A 44 -4.24 -3.81 -0.83
CA ALA A 44 -4.43 -4.77 0.26
C ALA A 44 -5.41 -4.24 1.32
N TYR A 45 -5.36 -2.94 1.57
CA TYR A 45 -6.32 -2.20 2.38
C TYR A 45 -6.89 -1.03 1.55
N PRO A 46 -8.16 -0.64 1.73
CA PRO A 46 -8.76 0.42 0.92
C PRO A 46 -8.05 1.77 1.06
N GLY A 47 -7.71 2.36 -0.07
CA GLY A 47 -6.97 3.62 -0.14
C GLY A 47 -7.79 4.87 0.22
N ASP A 48 -9.13 4.76 0.31
CA ASP A 48 -10.04 5.84 0.72
C ASP A 48 -10.49 5.71 2.18
N ASP A 49 -10.10 4.65 2.87
CA ASP A 49 -10.43 4.47 4.29
C ASP A 49 -9.66 5.48 5.18
N PRO A 50 -10.31 6.13 6.17
CA PRO A 50 -9.66 7.11 7.03
C PRO A 50 -8.54 6.54 7.91
N GLN A 51 -8.49 5.21 8.16
CA GLN A 51 -7.38 4.59 8.89
C GLN A 51 -6.13 4.40 8.02
N PHE A 52 -6.27 4.51 6.69
CA PHE A 52 -5.14 4.42 5.76
C PHE A 52 -4.36 5.73 5.70
N LEU A 53 -3.07 5.67 6.00
CA LEU A 53 -2.19 6.84 6.00
C LEU A 53 -1.54 7.11 4.63
N GLY A 54 -1.87 6.31 3.61
CA GLY A 54 -1.18 6.34 2.33
C GLY A 54 0.03 5.40 2.31
N MET A 55 0.78 5.45 1.22
CA MET A 55 2.04 4.74 1.07
C MET A 55 3.12 5.38 1.94
N LEU A 56 4.05 4.57 2.46
CA LEU A 56 5.23 5.05 3.18
C LEU A 56 6.50 4.95 2.34
N GLY A 57 7.60 5.46 2.86
CA GLY A 57 8.92 5.39 2.25
C GLY A 57 9.28 6.65 1.47
N MET A 58 10.23 6.52 0.53
CA MET A 58 10.82 7.64 -0.23
C MET A 58 9.75 8.50 -0.93
N HIS A 59 8.69 7.89 -1.44
CA HIS A 59 7.58 8.55 -2.14
C HIS A 59 6.28 8.54 -1.34
N GLY A 60 6.38 8.27 -0.03
CA GLY A 60 5.25 8.18 0.86
C GLY A 60 4.68 9.51 1.30
N THR A 61 3.54 9.45 1.99
CA THR A 61 2.92 10.62 2.61
C THR A 61 3.71 11.07 3.85
N TYR A 62 3.60 12.33 4.21
CA TYR A 62 4.24 12.88 5.40
C TYR A 62 3.75 12.20 6.67
N GLU A 63 2.44 12.02 6.79
CA GLU A 63 1.82 11.35 7.94
C GLU A 63 2.22 9.86 8.06
N ALA A 64 2.31 9.12 6.95
CA ALA A 64 2.74 7.72 6.98
C ALA A 64 4.19 7.59 7.46
N ASN A 65 5.09 8.42 6.92
CA ASN A 65 6.50 8.39 7.29
C ASN A 65 6.73 8.80 8.75
N ASN A 66 6.06 9.85 9.23
CA ASN A 66 6.18 10.27 10.63
C ASN A 66 5.53 9.27 11.59
N ALA A 67 4.39 8.69 11.23
CA ALA A 67 3.75 7.66 12.03
C ALA A 67 4.64 6.41 12.13
N MET A 68 5.30 6.02 11.05
CA MET A 68 6.26 4.93 11.05
C MET A 68 7.48 5.22 11.93
N HIS A 69 8.01 6.45 11.89
CA HIS A 69 9.16 6.85 12.70
C HIS A 69 8.85 6.91 14.20
N ASP A 70 7.68 7.45 14.57
CA ASP A 70 7.30 7.75 15.97
C ASP A 70 6.50 6.64 16.65
N CYS A 71 6.11 5.58 15.94
CA CYS A 71 5.36 4.48 16.55
C CYS A 71 6.15 3.79 17.67
N ASP A 72 5.43 3.21 18.64
CA ASP A 72 5.99 2.37 19.69
C ASP A 72 5.78 0.86 19.44
N LEU A 73 4.92 0.53 18.48
CA LEU A 73 4.68 -0.84 18.01
C LEU A 73 4.41 -0.83 16.51
N MET A 74 5.25 -1.51 15.77
CA MET A 74 5.09 -1.77 14.34
C MET A 74 4.66 -3.21 14.14
N ILE A 75 3.55 -3.43 13.45
CA ILE A 75 3.07 -4.76 13.05
C ILE A 75 3.22 -4.86 11.54
N ASN A 76 4.34 -5.43 11.11
CA ASN A 76 4.63 -5.66 9.71
C ASN A 76 3.98 -6.96 9.24
N ILE A 77 3.15 -6.89 8.18
CA ILE A 77 2.44 -8.01 7.60
C ILE A 77 2.78 -8.11 6.11
N GLY A 78 3.64 -9.07 5.76
CA GLY A 78 3.99 -9.38 4.38
C GLY A 78 4.79 -8.27 3.66
N ALA A 79 5.62 -7.52 4.39
CA ALA A 79 6.55 -6.54 3.83
C ALA A 79 7.98 -6.83 4.31
N ARG A 80 8.94 -6.80 3.41
CA ARG A 80 10.32 -7.26 3.64
C ARG A 80 11.32 -6.18 4.07
N PHE A 81 10.86 -5.01 4.49
CA PHE A 81 11.73 -3.88 4.87
C PHE A 81 12.72 -3.48 3.76
N ASP A 82 12.18 -3.14 2.61
CA ASP A 82 12.94 -2.69 1.45
C ASP A 82 13.63 -1.35 1.72
N ASP A 83 14.77 -1.11 1.05
CA ASP A 83 15.56 0.12 1.22
C ASP A 83 14.80 1.40 0.82
N ARG A 84 13.88 1.31 -0.13
CA ARG A 84 12.98 2.42 -0.52
C ARG A 84 12.02 2.84 0.59
N ILE A 85 11.84 1.98 1.59
CA ILE A 85 11.00 2.22 2.76
C ILE A 85 11.86 2.64 3.96
N THR A 86 12.94 1.89 4.23
CA THR A 86 13.71 2.06 5.47
C THR A 86 14.62 3.28 5.44
N GLY A 87 15.17 3.64 4.28
CA GLY A 87 16.23 4.62 4.20
C GLY A 87 17.42 4.21 5.08
N LYS A 88 17.88 5.10 5.95
CA LYS A 88 18.95 4.82 6.90
C LYS A 88 18.47 3.86 7.99
N ILE A 89 18.95 2.63 7.93
CA ILE A 89 18.46 1.50 8.75
C ILE A 89 18.55 1.79 10.24
N ASP A 90 19.65 2.36 10.70
CA ASP A 90 19.90 2.66 12.13
C ASP A 90 18.91 3.69 12.70
N GLU A 91 18.30 4.49 11.84
CA GLU A 91 17.32 5.52 12.20
C GLU A 91 15.88 5.11 11.88
N PHE A 92 15.68 3.94 11.28
CA PHE A 92 14.37 3.46 10.92
C PHE A 92 13.54 3.04 12.13
N SER A 93 12.53 3.83 12.47
CA SER A 93 11.60 3.54 13.57
C SER A 93 12.30 3.10 14.87
N PRO A 94 13.19 3.93 15.43
CA PRO A 94 14.16 3.51 16.47
C PRO A 94 13.50 3.18 17.80
N LYS A 95 12.27 3.66 18.04
CA LYS A 95 11.55 3.50 19.31
C LYS A 95 10.56 2.33 19.31
N SER A 96 10.30 1.75 18.15
CA SER A 96 9.25 0.74 18.01
C SER A 96 9.74 -0.67 18.37
N LYS A 97 8.87 -1.43 19.02
CA LYS A 97 8.91 -2.90 18.94
C LYS A 97 8.35 -3.34 17.60
N LYS A 98 9.03 -4.27 16.96
CA LYS A 98 8.72 -4.72 15.61
C LYS A 98 8.27 -6.18 15.61
N ILE A 99 7.04 -6.41 15.20
CA ILE A 99 6.50 -7.74 14.90
C ILE A 99 6.58 -7.91 13.39
N HIS A 100 7.23 -8.95 12.92
CA HIS A 100 7.35 -9.23 11.48
C HIS A 100 6.67 -10.54 11.14
N VAL A 101 5.65 -10.46 10.32
CA VAL A 101 4.90 -11.58 9.77
C VAL A 101 5.30 -11.75 8.32
N ASP A 102 5.91 -12.87 8.00
CA ASP A 102 6.31 -13.23 6.64
C ASP A 102 6.22 -14.75 6.46
N ILE A 103 5.95 -15.20 5.23
CA ILE A 103 5.98 -16.61 4.88
C ILE A 103 7.40 -17.10 4.64
N ASP A 104 8.30 -16.21 4.25
CA ASP A 104 9.72 -16.50 3.98
C ASP A 104 10.59 -16.20 5.21
N PRO A 105 11.11 -17.23 5.88
CA PRO A 105 11.98 -17.04 7.03
C PRO A 105 13.28 -16.27 6.70
N SER A 106 13.74 -16.30 5.44
CA SER A 106 14.95 -15.59 5.02
C SER A 106 14.79 -14.07 4.97
N SER A 107 13.55 -13.60 4.89
CA SER A 107 13.22 -12.16 4.92
C SER A 107 13.24 -11.58 6.33
N VAL A 108 13.09 -12.42 7.35
CA VAL A 108 13.00 -11.97 8.74
C VAL A 108 14.37 -11.60 9.31
N GLY A 109 14.47 -10.38 9.82
CA GLY A 109 15.73 -9.88 10.42
C GLY A 109 16.84 -9.58 9.41
N LYS A 110 16.56 -9.69 8.11
CA LYS A 110 17.55 -9.49 7.04
C LYS A 110 18.07 -8.06 6.99
N ASN A 111 17.17 -7.09 6.98
CA ASN A 111 17.51 -5.66 6.86
C ASN A 111 17.30 -4.93 8.20
N VAL A 112 16.22 -5.22 8.89
CA VAL A 112 15.82 -4.55 10.12
C VAL A 112 15.68 -5.58 11.24
N LYS A 113 16.30 -5.32 12.38
CA LYS A 113 16.14 -6.17 13.56
C LYS A 113 14.69 -6.16 14.03
N VAL A 114 14.12 -7.33 14.29
CA VAL A 114 12.75 -7.51 14.76
C VAL A 114 12.72 -8.09 16.17
N ASP A 115 11.69 -7.72 16.94
CA ASP A 115 11.52 -8.22 18.31
C ASP A 115 10.75 -9.54 18.34
N LEU A 116 9.82 -9.72 17.41
CA LEU A 116 9.03 -10.94 17.26
C LEU A 116 8.87 -11.31 15.79
N ALA A 117 9.36 -12.50 15.43
CA ALA A 117 9.16 -13.09 14.13
C ALA A 117 7.98 -14.07 14.16
N VAL A 118 7.11 -13.99 13.14
CA VAL A 118 6.00 -14.92 12.95
C VAL A 118 6.08 -15.46 11.52
N ILE A 119 6.56 -16.69 11.37
CA ILE A 119 6.61 -17.36 10.06
C ILE A 119 5.27 -18.02 9.81
N SER A 120 4.47 -17.43 8.94
CA SER A 120 3.10 -17.89 8.65
C SER A 120 2.58 -17.28 7.37
N ASP A 121 1.64 -17.99 6.73
CA ASP A 121 0.74 -17.37 5.77
C ASP A 121 -0.10 -16.29 6.45
N VAL A 122 -0.32 -15.17 5.73
CA VAL A 122 -1.04 -14.01 6.28
C VAL A 122 -2.49 -14.34 6.61
N THR A 123 -3.18 -15.08 5.73
CA THR A 123 -4.59 -15.45 5.94
C THR A 123 -4.78 -16.25 7.21
N GLU A 124 -3.94 -17.25 7.44
CA GLU A 124 -4.04 -18.12 8.61
C GLU A 124 -3.75 -17.35 9.91
N LEU A 125 -2.73 -16.49 9.90
CA LEU A 125 -2.44 -15.65 11.06
C LEU A 125 -3.58 -14.69 11.38
N LEU A 126 -4.13 -14.02 10.35
CA LEU A 126 -5.22 -13.06 10.55
C LEU A 126 -6.48 -13.71 11.12
N LYS A 127 -6.82 -14.92 10.68
CA LYS A 127 -7.94 -15.72 11.27
C LYS A 127 -7.73 -15.96 12.77
N ILE A 128 -6.52 -16.35 13.15
CA ILE A 128 -6.18 -16.61 14.56
C ILE A 128 -6.26 -15.32 15.39
N LEU A 129 -5.67 -14.22 14.89
CA LEU A 129 -5.67 -12.93 15.58
C LEU A 129 -7.09 -12.39 15.78
N ILE A 130 -7.89 -12.39 14.72
CA ILE A 130 -9.29 -11.90 14.79
C ILE A 130 -10.10 -12.73 15.78
N LYS A 131 -9.98 -14.07 15.74
CA LYS A 131 -10.64 -14.94 16.70
C LYS A 131 -10.26 -14.61 18.14
N LYS A 132 -8.97 -14.40 18.38
CA LYS A 132 -8.43 -14.04 19.69
C LYS A 132 -8.97 -12.68 20.15
N PHE A 133 -8.90 -11.65 19.31
CA PHE A 133 -9.40 -10.31 19.66
C PHE A 133 -10.92 -10.27 19.92
N LYS A 134 -11.71 -11.05 19.18
CA LYS A 134 -13.16 -11.17 19.41
C LYS A 134 -13.50 -11.96 20.69
N GLY A 135 -12.65 -12.92 21.07
CA GLY A 135 -12.89 -13.79 22.23
C GLY A 135 -12.49 -13.18 23.57
N GLU A 136 -11.49 -12.32 23.60
CA GLU A 136 -10.87 -11.88 24.86
C GLU A 136 -11.52 -10.64 25.49
N ASN A 137 -12.23 -9.76 24.74
CA ASN A 137 -12.88 -8.60 25.41
C ASN A 137 -13.78 -7.77 24.48
N LYS A 138 -15.06 -7.69 24.82
CA LYS A 138 -15.97 -6.69 24.21
C LYS A 138 -15.53 -5.25 24.49
N ASP A 139 -14.76 -5.01 25.54
CA ASP A 139 -14.20 -3.70 25.90
C ASP A 139 -12.86 -3.37 25.21
N PHE A 140 -12.27 -4.33 24.49
CA PHE A 140 -10.96 -4.13 23.84
C PHE A 140 -10.98 -2.98 22.84
N VAL A 141 -11.98 -2.93 21.97
CA VAL A 141 -12.15 -1.87 20.95
C VAL A 141 -12.28 -0.50 21.61
N LYS A 142 -13.13 -0.40 22.64
CA LYS A 142 -13.36 0.84 23.41
C LYS A 142 -12.10 1.30 24.14
N SER A 143 -11.41 0.37 24.79
CA SER A 143 -10.15 0.62 25.49
C SER A 143 -9.04 1.07 24.52
N ASN A 144 -8.94 0.47 23.35
CA ASN A 144 -7.95 0.85 22.34
C ASN A 144 -8.21 2.26 21.78
N LYS A 145 -9.45 2.60 21.46
CA LYS A 145 -9.79 3.96 21.02
C LYS A 145 -9.34 5.02 22.01
N GLN A 146 -9.52 4.79 23.29
CA GLN A 146 -9.06 5.71 24.33
C GLN A 146 -7.53 5.79 24.39
N LYS A 147 -6.84 4.64 24.34
CA LYS A 147 -5.37 4.57 24.40
C LYS A 147 -4.71 5.22 23.20
N THR A 148 -5.28 5.10 22.02
CA THR A 148 -4.74 5.63 20.77
C THR A 148 -5.26 7.02 20.40
N ALA A 149 -6.14 7.63 21.20
CA ALA A 149 -6.74 8.93 20.88
C ALA A 149 -5.71 10.04 20.68
N LYS A 150 -4.69 10.11 21.55
CA LYS A 150 -3.58 11.08 21.40
C LYS A 150 -2.72 10.80 20.17
N TRP A 151 -2.57 9.52 19.82
CA TRP A 151 -1.84 9.09 18.62
C TRP A 151 -2.55 9.54 17.36
N TRP A 152 -3.87 9.29 17.26
CA TRP A 152 -4.68 9.79 16.16
C TRP A 152 -4.67 11.32 16.07
N SER A 153 -4.77 12.03 17.19
CA SER A 153 -4.67 13.50 17.20
C SER A 153 -3.33 13.99 16.64
N GLN A 154 -2.23 13.26 16.88
CA GLN A 154 -0.92 13.60 16.30
C GLN A 154 -0.87 13.30 14.81
N ILE A 155 -1.44 12.18 14.36
CA ILE A 155 -1.52 11.81 12.95
C ILE A 155 -2.34 12.84 12.17
N GLU A 156 -3.47 13.29 12.69
CA GLU A 156 -4.30 14.32 12.05
C GLU A 156 -3.54 15.64 11.88
N LYS A 157 -2.74 16.06 12.87
CA LYS A 157 -1.87 17.24 12.72
C LYS A 157 -0.84 17.07 11.57
N TRP A 158 -0.35 15.87 11.34
CA TRP A 158 0.54 15.62 10.20
C TRP A 158 -0.21 15.66 8.87
N ARG A 159 -1.46 15.16 8.85
CA ARG A 159 -2.34 15.24 7.66
C ARG A 159 -2.66 16.68 7.25
N GLU A 160 -2.75 17.60 8.21
CA GLU A 160 -2.99 19.03 7.94
C GLU A 160 -1.94 19.65 7.01
N LYS A 161 -0.72 19.06 6.94
CA LYS A 161 0.32 19.50 6.00
C LYS A 161 -0.02 19.23 4.54
N LYS A 162 -0.94 18.30 4.27
CA LYS A 162 -1.39 17.96 2.92
C LYS A 162 -0.20 17.77 1.96
N SER A 163 0.73 16.89 2.32
CA SER A 163 2.04 16.74 1.68
C SER A 163 2.00 16.43 0.18
N LEU A 164 0.89 15.87 -0.30
CA LEU A 164 0.68 15.57 -1.70
C LEU A 164 -0.10 16.66 -2.46
N ASN A 165 -0.32 17.82 -1.83
CA ASN A 165 -0.98 18.94 -2.50
C ASN A 165 -0.12 19.48 -3.65
N PHE A 166 -0.81 19.93 -4.68
CA PHE A 166 -0.21 20.62 -5.83
C PHE A 166 -1.12 21.77 -6.26
N VAL A 167 -0.52 22.74 -6.94
CA VAL A 167 -1.26 23.89 -7.48
C VAL A 167 -1.60 23.60 -8.93
N ASN A 168 -2.88 23.62 -9.25
CA ASN A 168 -3.36 23.54 -10.64
C ASN A 168 -2.96 24.79 -11.43
N SER A 169 -2.82 24.64 -12.72
CA SER A 169 -2.52 25.72 -13.67
C SER A 169 -3.55 25.70 -14.79
N GLU A 170 -3.99 26.86 -15.22
CA GLU A 170 -4.85 27.00 -16.41
C GLU A 170 -4.09 26.73 -17.72
N LYS A 171 -2.75 26.84 -17.67
CA LYS A 171 -1.90 26.68 -18.86
C LYS A 171 -1.38 25.27 -19.07
N THR A 172 -1.27 24.47 -18.00
CA THR A 172 -0.67 23.12 -18.05
C THR A 172 -1.42 22.17 -17.15
N ILE A 173 -1.67 20.97 -17.64
CA ILE A 173 -2.24 19.88 -16.84
C ILE A 173 -1.12 19.29 -15.98
N LYS A 174 -1.28 19.35 -14.66
CA LYS A 174 -0.35 18.68 -13.73
C LYS A 174 -0.58 17.17 -13.78
N PRO A 175 0.47 16.33 -13.78
CA PRO A 175 0.33 14.87 -13.76
C PRO A 175 -0.52 14.38 -12.58
N GLN A 176 -0.35 14.98 -11.42
CA GLN A 176 -1.15 14.68 -10.22
C GLN A 176 -2.66 14.90 -10.48
N HIS A 177 -3.00 16.01 -11.14
CA HIS A 177 -4.39 16.32 -11.52
C HIS A 177 -4.95 15.27 -12.50
N ALA A 178 -4.16 14.90 -13.51
CA ALA A 178 -4.57 13.88 -14.48
C ALA A 178 -4.88 12.54 -13.79
N VAL A 179 -4.03 12.10 -12.86
CA VAL A 179 -4.25 10.86 -12.11
C VAL A 179 -5.46 10.95 -11.17
N GLN A 180 -5.64 12.07 -10.47
CA GLN A 180 -6.83 12.27 -9.63
C GLN A 180 -8.11 12.25 -10.46
N ARG A 181 -8.09 12.93 -11.61
CA ARG A 181 -9.24 12.93 -12.52
C ARG A 181 -9.53 11.56 -13.08
N LEU A 182 -8.48 10.79 -13.41
CA LEU A 182 -8.62 9.40 -13.83
C LEU A 182 -9.32 8.56 -12.76
N TYR A 183 -8.88 8.69 -11.50
CA TYR A 183 -9.54 8.01 -10.37
C TYR A 183 -11.01 8.38 -10.26
N GLU A 184 -11.36 9.67 -10.29
CA GLU A 184 -12.75 10.12 -10.21
C GLU A 184 -13.65 9.55 -11.31
N LEU A 185 -13.12 9.43 -12.53
CA LEU A 185 -13.84 8.88 -13.68
C LEU A 185 -13.99 7.34 -13.65
N THR A 186 -13.19 6.67 -12.84
CA THR A 186 -13.10 5.21 -12.83
C THR A 186 -13.40 4.56 -11.48
N LYS A 187 -13.55 5.32 -10.38
CA LYS A 187 -13.74 4.80 -9.01
C LYS A 187 -14.94 3.86 -8.86
N ASP A 188 -15.98 4.05 -9.66
CA ASP A 188 -17.21 3.23 -9.67
C ASP A 188 -17.12 2.05 -10.65
N LYS A 189 -15.98 1.88 -11.33
CA LYS A 189 -15.71 0.78 -12.26
C LYS A 189 -14.72 -0.20 -11.65
N ASP A 190 -14.79 -1.46 -12.07
CA ASP A 190 -13.78 -2.46 -11.71
C ASP A 190 -12.56 -2.31 -12.63
N THR A 191 -11.72 -1.34 -12.31
CA THR A 191 -10.60 -0.89 -13.13
C THR A 191 -9.29 -1.52 -12.68
N PHE A 192 -8.48 -1.93 -13.64
CA PHE A 192 -7.12 -2.42 -13.44
C PHE A 192 -6.13 -1.36 -13.92
N ILE A 193 -5.17 -1.02 -13.08
CA ILE A 193 -4.13 -0.04 -13.37
C ILE A 193 -2.81 -0.77 -13.51
N THR A 194 -2.16 -0.61 -14.65
CA THR A 194 -0.75 -0.95 -14.84
C THR A 194 0.07 0.35 -14.90
N THR A 195 1.34 0.28 -14.61
CA THR A 195 2.21 1.42 -14.84
C THR A 195 3.54 0.99 -15.45
N GLU A 196 4.05 1.86 -16.28
CA GLU A 196 5.47 1.91 -16.59
C GLU A 196 6.26 2.44 -15.38
N VAL A 197 7.58 2.49 -15.46
CA VAL A 197 8.45 2.93 -14.37
C VAL A 197 8.96 4.35 -14.60
N GLY A 198 8.78 5.19 -13.58
CA GLY A 198 9.18 6.59 -13.59
C GLY A 198 8.35 7.45 -12.64
N GLN A 199 8.37 8.76 -12.83
CA GLN A 199 7.60 9.70 -11.99
C GLN A 199 6.09 9.42 -12.06
N HIS A 200 5.57 9.07 -13.23
CA HIS A 200 4.17 8.70 -13.44
C HIS A 200 3.73 7.51 -12.57
N GLN A 201 4.61 6.52 -12.35
CA GLN A 201 4.38 5.41 -11.42
C GLN A 201 4.15 5.93 -9.99
N MET A 202 4.98 6.86 -9.54
CA MET A 202 4.84 7.44 -8.20
C MET A 202 3.59 8.29 -8.07
N TRP A 203 3.28 9.12 -9.07
CA TRP A 203 2.02 9.87 -9.08
C TRP A 203 0.79 8.96 -9.09
N ALA A 204 0.82 7.85 -9.83
CA ALA A 204 -0.25 6.86 -9.81
C ALA A 204 -0.41 6.25 -8.40
N ALA A 205 0.69 5.86 -7.75
CA ALA A 205 0.69 5.30 -6.41
C ALA A 205 0.18 6.29 -5.35
N GLN A 206 0.46 7.59 -5.51
CA GLN A 206 0.10 8.64 -4.57
C GLN A 206 -1.32 9.18 -4.74
N HIS A 207 -1.81 9.28 -5.97
CA HIS A 207 -3.02 10.02 -6.31
C HIS A 207 -4.18 9.16 -6.82
N TYR A 208 -3.93 7.90 -7.22
CA TYR A 208 -4.99 6.93 -7.49
C TYR A 208 -5.27 6.10 -6.23
N LYS A 209 -6.53 5.95 -5.85
CA LYS A 209 -6.91 5.20 -4.65
C LYS A 209 -7.26 3.76 -5.01
N PHE A 210 -6.48 2.82 -4.51
CA PHE A 210 -6.69 1.39 -4.72
C PHE A 210 -7.51 0.80 -3.57
N ASN A 211 -8.77 0.42 -3.84
CA ASN A 211 -9.71 -0.07 -2.82
C ASN A 211 -9.87 -1.59 -2.83
N LYS A 212 -9.23 -2.27 -3.78
CA LYS A 212 -9.28 -3.72 -3.95
C LYS A 212 -7.90 -4.28 -4.26
N PRO A 213 -7.58 -5.51 -3.79
CA PRO A 213 -6.35 -6.20 -4.17
C PRO A 213 -6.35 -6.51 -5.67
N ASN A 214 -5.15 -6.72 -6.22
CA ASN A 214 -4.93 -7.07 -7.63
C ASN A 214 -5.55 -6.06 -8.63
N ARG A 215 -5.55 -4.77 -8.28
CA ARG A 215 -5.95 -3.67 -9.17
C ARG A 215 -4.80 -2.72 -9.50
N TRP A 216 -3.63 -3.04 -8.97
CA TRP A 216 -2.38 -2.30 -9.14
C TRP A 216 -1.27 -3.25 -9.56
N MET A 217 -0.74 -3.09 -10.77
CA MET A 217 0.35 -3.88 -11.33
C MET A 217 1.48 -2.96 -11.77
N THR A 218 2.63 -3.12 -11.15
CA THR A 218 3.80 -2.28 -11.41
C THR A 218 5.10 -3.03 -11.14
N SER A 219 6.15 -2.68 -11.84
CA SER A 219 7.50 -3.18 -11.54
C SER A 219 8.08 -2.41 -10.35
N GLY A 220 7.83 -2.88 -9.13
CA GLY A 220 8.27 -2.21 -7.89
C GLY A 220 9.52 -2.82 -7.25
N GLY A 221 9.99 -3.96 -7.72
CA GLY A 221 11.23 -4.58 -7.28
C GLY A 221 12.42 -4.10 -8.11
N LEU A 222 12.48 -4.50 -9.37
CA LEU A 222 13.56 -4.14 -10.29
C LEU A 222 13.37 -2.75 -10.94
N GLY A 223 12.12 -2.27 -11.02
CA GLY A 223 11.83 -0.99 -11.67
C GLY A 223 12.06 -1.03 -13.18
N THR A 224 11.54 -2.06 -13.84
CA THR A 224 11.77 -2.32 -15.26
C THR A 224 10.88 -1.40 -16.11
N MET A 225 11.48 -0.47 -16.83
CA MET A 225 10.80 0.28 -17.89
C MET A 225 10.37 -0.68 -19.01
N GLY A 226 9.20 -0.45 -19.62
CA GLY A 226 8.62 -1.35 -20.60
C GLY A 226 7.75 -2.46 -19.99
N PHE A 227 7.48 -2.43 -18.69
CA PHE A 227 6.62 -3.40 -17.99
C PHE A 227 5.12 -3.13 -18.22
N GLY A 228 4.71 -1.86 -18.22
CA GLY A 228 3.31 -1.45 -18.07
C GLY A 228 2.42 -1.88 -19.23
N LEU A 229 2.83 -1.57 -20.47
CA LEU A 229 2.05 -1.89 -21.67
C LEU A 229 1.83 -3.40 -21.86
N PRO A 230 2.87 -4.27 -21.86
CA PRO A 230 2.65 -5.72 -21.95
C PRO A 230 1.83 -6.28 -20.78
N ALA A 231 2.00 -5.74 -19.58
CA ALA A 231 1.19 -6.12 -18.44
C ALA A 231 -0.29 -5.74 -18.64
N ALA A 232 -0.59 -4.56 -19.21
CA ALA A 232 -1.95 -4.16 -19.54
C ALA A 232 -2.60 -5.10 -20.55
N VAL A 233 -1.88 -5.48 -21.60
CA VAL A 233 -2.35 -6.47 -22.60
C VAL A 233 -2.65 -7.81 -21.91
N GLY A 234 -1.73 -8.30 -21.06
CA GLY A 234 -1.92 -9.55 -20.32
C GLY A 234 -3.13 -9.50 -19.37
N VAL A 235 -3.32 -8.39 -18.67
CA VAL A 235 -4.49 -8.19 -17.79
C VAL A 235 -5.79 -8.16 -18.62
N GLN A 236 -5.79 -7.49 -19.78
CA GLN A 236 -6.98 -7.44 -20.64
C GLN A 236 -7.38 -8.82 -21.15
N VAL A 237 -6.39 -9.65 -21.51
CA VAL A 237 -6.63 -11.06 -21.89
C VAL A 237 -7.20 -11.86 -20.73
N ALA A 238 -6.66 -11.69 -19.53
CA ALA A 238 -7.11 -12.40 -18.34
C ALA A 238 -8.44 -11.90 -17.79
N GLN A 239 -8.83 -10.66 -18.11
CA GLN A 239 -10.03 -9.98 -17.60
C GLN A 239 -10.83 -9.34 -18.74
N PRO A 240 -11.40 -10.15 -19.64
CA PRO A 240 -12.13 -9.64 -20.78
C PRO A 240 -13.32 -8.79 -20.33
N GLY A 241 -13.53 -7.67 -21.01
CA GLY A 241 -14.62 -6.73 -20.72
C GLY A 241 -14.40 -5.82 -19.50
N LYS A 242 -13.26 -5.93 -18.82
CA LYS A 242 -12.88 -4.99 -17.75
C LYS A 242 -12.12 -3.79 -18.33
N LEU A 243 -12.13 -2.70 -17.59
CA LEU A 243 -11.33 -1.52 -17.92
C LEU A 243 -9.91 -1.71 -17.43
N VAL A 244 -8.96 -1.73 -18.35
CA VAL A 244 -7.53 -1.78 -18.07
C VAL A 244 -6.88 -0.48 -18.56
N ILE A 245 -6.08 0.15 -17.74
CA ILE A 245 -5.45 1.42 -18.04
C ILE A 245 -3.96 1.33 -17.69
N ASP A 246 -3.10 1.59 -18.67
CA ASP A 246 -1.67 1.78 -18.45
C ASP A 246 -1.36 3.26 -18.25
N ILE A 247 -0.66 3.59 -17.15
CA ILE A 247 -0.16 4.94 -16.91
C ILE A 247 1.32 4.94 -17.25
N ALA A 248 1.64 5.47 -18.41
CA ALA A 248 2.96 5.39 -19.02
C ALA A 248 3.65 6.76 -19.12
N GLY A 249 4.97 6.74 -19.08
CA GLY A 249 5.83 7.81 -19.55
C GLY A 249 6.29 7.52 -20.97
N GLU A 250 6.60 8.56 -21.75
CA GLU A 250 6.94 8.47 -23.16
C GLU A 250 8.13 7.53 -23.46
N ALA A 251 9.18 7.62 -22.65
CA ALA A 251 10.36 6.79 -22.86
C ALA A 251 10.13 5.32 -22.48
N SER A 252 9.35 5.07 -21.45
CA SER A 252 9.05 3.72 -20.98
C SER A 252 8.16 2.96 -21.96
N VAL A 253 7.09 3.58 -22.44
CA VAL A 253 6.16 2.94 -23.39
C VAL A 253 6.83 2.61 -24.72
N LEU A 254 7.79 3.42 -25.16
CA LEU A 254 8.54 3.17 -26.38
C LEU A 254 9.38 1.89 -26.34
N MET A 255 9.77 1.42 -25.15
CA MET A 255 10.59 0.20 -25.02
C MET A 255 9.85 -1.06 -25.43
N THR A 256 8.53 -1.08 -25.36
CA THR A 256 7.67 -2.23 -25.69
C THR A 256 6.48 -1.84 -26.55
N ILE A 257 6.57 -0.73 -27.30
CA ILE A 257 5.45 -0.19 -28.09
C ILE A 257 4.92 -1.19 -29.12
N GLN A 258 5.75 -2.14 -29.58
CA GLN A 258 5.33 -3.22 -30.49
C GLN A 258 4.18 -4.07 -29.93
N GLU A 259 3.99 -4.11 -28.61
CA GLU A 259 2.87 -4.84 -27.99
C GLU A 259 1.50 -4.24 -28.32
N MET A 260 1.44 -3.03 -28.85
CA MET A 260 0.22 -2.49 -29.46
C MET A 260 -0.25 -3.32 -30.64
N SER A 261 0.67 -3.94 -31.41
CA SER A 261 0.34 -4.88 -32.48
C SER A 261 -0.36 -6.13 -31.94
N THR A 262 0.14 -6.65 -30.81
CA THR A 262 -0.48 -7.76 -30.08
C THR A 262 -1.90 -7.41 -29.64
N ALA A 263 -2.08 -6.22 -29.05
CA ALA A 263 -3.40 -5.74 -28.63
C ALA A 263 -4.38 -5.60 -29.79
N ILE A 264 -3.94 -5.09 -30.93
CA ILE A 264 -4.78 -4.94 -32.14
C ILE A 264 -5.13 -6.31 -32.74
N GLN A 265 -4.18 -7.23 -32.78
CA GLN A 265 -4.37 -8.57 -33.36
C GLN A 265 -5.42 -9.39 -32.60
N TYR A 266 -5.43 -9.28 -31.29
CA TYR A 266 -6.30 -10.06 -30.40
C TYR A 266 -7.55 -9.30 -29.93
N ARG A 267 -7.69 -8.01 -30.28
CA ARG A 267 -8.84 -7.12 -29.99
C ARG A 267 -9.18 -7.01 -28.50
#